data_1340f2ecb6c3adb7ef71aa1c35967948
#
_entry.id   1340f2ecb6c3adb7ef71aa1c35967948
#
_cell.length_a   1.000
_cell.length_b   1.000
_cell.length_c   1.000
_cell.angle_alpha   90.00
_cell.angle_beta   90.00
_cell.angle_gamma   90.00
#
_symmetry.space_group_name_H-M   'P 1'
#
loop_
_entity.id
_entity.type
_entity.pdbx_description
1 polymer ?
#
loop_
_entity_poly.entity_id
_entity_poly.type
_entity_poly.pdbx_seq_one_letter_code
_entity_poly.pdbx_strand_id
1 'polypeptide(L)'
;MSFKRRQLTNVEILEIFLNSDNESEYESQESDCDSDSEELPPNLVAIENPESEVPLSTDEVPGPFEDAGGDGGRPTVDEVQEFCGSWKAASHFTPPGPAVCFDESQSGVQRPLPFPTEAECFKLFLTEELVGNIVQETNRYALELQEKREPGVRGKLAKWVTTTISEMYTFLVTVLLMGIVKKNSLRDYWSTDPMFATPFFATLFSQDRFLILLRCLHFVNNATAILSDPLYKIRIVLISLTSAFGRVFVPYKDLCIDESLMLWKGRLAFRQYIPSKRHRFGVKFFVMCDVKTGYVLDIIVYTGLPLTSNIMRGLGVSGSVVMTMLAPHLGKGHTLYVDNWYSSPTLFQHLLSNSTGACGTVRSNRKGMPAFGCRKMQRGEVEFQENGQQLAVKWHDKRDVHVLSTVHTATMSATGKVDRLTGERKIKPDCVLDYNLKMGAVDKADMINSFVECTRKTTKWYKKIFFQLIDTAVLNGSIVHRKVITYQKYRENLMRELLEEHHTPRRPSTGGSPCFRQSPTPHCTSHRRHCKVCLSGARRSKQRKMTKYMCLACDTPLCISPCFEEYHMLKHY
;
A
#
# COMPACT_ATOMS: atom_id res chain seq x y z
N MET A 1 2.17 -40.85 28.47
CA MET A 1 2.48 -40.56 27.06
C MET A 1 2.59 -39.05 26.93
N SER A 2 3.80 -38.56 26.72
CA SER A 2 4.10 -37.13 26.65
C SER A 2 3.89 -36.64 25.22
N PHE A 3 2.86 -35.81 24.98
CA PHE A 3 2.68 -35.14 23.69
C PHE A 3 3.72 -34.03 23.54
N LYS A 4 4.74 -34.24 22.74
CA LYS A 4 5.64 -33.18 22.29
C LYS A 4 4.84 -32.22 21.38
N ARG A 5 4.61 -30.99 21.81
CA ARG A 5 4.10 -29.89 20.96
C ARG A 5 5.13 -29.64 19.86
N ARG A 6 4.77 -29.95 18.60
CA ARG A 6 5.54 -29.61 17.42
C ARG A 6 5.42 -28.10 17.21
N GLN A 7 6.54 -27.37 17.21
CA GLN A 7 6.56 -25.98 16.76
C GLN A 7 6.37 -25.95 15.25
N LEU A 8 5.32 -25.24 14.82
CA LEU A 8 5.04 -25.00 13.40
C LEU A 8 6.06 -23.99 12.85
N THR A 9 6.52 -24.23 11.65
CA THR A 9 7.37 -23.29 10.92
C THR A 9 6.54 -22.11 10.42
N ASN A 10 7.18 -20.97 10.16
CA ASN A 10 6.51 -19.76 9.65
C ASN A 10 5.75 -20.02 8.33
N VAL A 11 6.15 -21.01 7.54
CA VAL A 11 5.47 -21.42 6.32
C VAL A 11 4.19 -22.21 6.63
N GLU A 12 4.23 -23.12 7.60
CA GLU A 12 3.05 -23.90 8.03
C GLU A 12 2.01 -23.00 8.73
N ILE A 13 2.45 -21.98 9.47
CA ILE A 13 1.57 -20.96 10.05
C ILE A 13 0.89 -20.14 8.94
N LEU A 14 1.63 -19.75 7.90
CA LEU A 14 1.10 -19.04 6.73
C LEU A 14 0.08 -19.90 5.95
N GLU A 15 0.34 -21.20 5.76
CA GLU A 15 -0.60 -22.11 5.11
C GLU A 15 -1.89 -22.32 5.90
N ILE A 16 -1.82 -22.37 7.24
CA ILE A 16 -3.00 -22.46 8.12
C ILE A 16 -3.83 -21.18 8.05
N PHE A 17 -3.20 -19.99 8.03
CA PHE A 17 -3.90 -18.71 7.88
C PHE A 17 -4.50 -18.52 6.48
N LEU A 18 -3.86 -19.02 5.44
CA LEU A 18 -4.35 -18.94 4.07
C LEU A 18 -5.54 -19.90 3.79
N ASN A 19 -5.71 -20.96 4.58
CA ASN A 19 -6.78 -21.94 4.41
C ASN A 19 -7.97 -21.74 5.37
N SER A 20 -7.97 -20.75 6.25
CA SER A 20 -9.00 -20.56 7.28
C SER A 20 -10.14 -19.60 6.90
N ASP A 21 -10.14 -19.04 5.70
CA ASP A 21 -11.21 -18.17 5.25
C ASP A 21 -12.30 -18.97 4.52
N ASN A 22 -13.19 -19.58 5.31
CA ASN A 22 -14.51 -19.95 4.83
C ASN A 22 -15.31 -18.67 4.58
N GLU A 23 -15.71 -18.46 3.34
CA GLU A 23 -16.64 -17.42 2.90
C GLU A 23 -17.98 -17.59 3.63
N SER A 24 -18.23 -16.76 4.63
CA SER A 24 -19.61 -16.46 5.05
C SER A 24 -20.02 -15.18 4.35
N GLU A 25 -20.83 -15.34 3.32
CA GLU A 25 -21.66 -14.27 2.74
C GLU A 25 -22.57 -13.72 3.86
N TYR A 26 -22.24 -12.55 4.39
CA TYR A 26 -23.18 -11.69 5.10
C TYR A 26 -23.44 -10.46 4.23
N GLU A 27 -24.50 -10.51 3.45
CA GLU A 27 -25.25 -9.33 3.02
C GLU A 27 -25.85 -8.68 4.26
N SER A 28 -25.17 -7.70 4.84
CA SER A 28 -25.79 -6.77 5.77
C SER A 28 -26.28 -5.56 4.95
N GLN A 29 -27.59 -5.41 4.91
CA GLN A 29 -28.30 -4.20 4.50
C GLN A 29 -27.73 -3.01 5.28
N GLU A 30 -26.85 -2.24 4.67
CA GLU A 30 -26.53 -0.87 5.07
C GLU A 30 -27.27 0.07 4.09
N SER A 31 -28.57 0.20 4.27
CA SER A 31 -29.32 1.36 3.82
C SER A 31 -29.03 2.50 4.81
N ASP A 32 -28.67 3.65 4.27
CA ASP A 32 -28.43 4.97 4.85
C ASP A 32 -26.97 5.39 5.05
N CYS A 33 -26.20 5.41 3.98
CA CYS A 33 -25.08 6.34 3.81
C CYS A 33 -24.84 6.61 2.32
N ASP A 34 -25.31 7.78 1.90
CA ASP A 34 -24.90 8.48 0.69
C ASP A 34 -25.24 7.87 -0.68
N SER A 35 -26.49 8.08 -1.09
CA SER A 35 -26.85 8.19 -2.50
C SER A 35 -26.44 9.55 -3.08
N ASP A 36 -25.18 9.94 -2.96
CA ASP A 36 -24.61 10.93 -3.85
C ASP A 36 -23.99 10.18 -5.03
N SER A 37 -24.86 9.84 -5.99
CA SER A 37 -24.45 9.53 -7.35
C SER A 37 -23.83 10.79 -7.94
N GLU A 38 -22.50 10.93 -7.89
CA GLU A 38 -21.82 11.81 -8.81
C GLU A 38 -22.07 11.22 -10.20
N GLU A 39 -23.00 11.82 -10.95
CA GLU A 39 -23.19 11.55 -12.37
C GLU A 39 -21.87 11.85 -13.07
N LEU A 40 -21.27 10.82 -13.64
CA LEU A 40 -20.19 10.98 -14.61
C LEU A 40 -20.74 11.76 -15.79
N PRO A 41 -19.99 12.72 -16.37
CA PRO A 41 -20.45 13.42 -17.57
C PRO A 41 -20.81 12.41 -18.67
N PRO A 42 -21.84 12.67 -19.47
CA PRO A 42 -22.49 11.70 -20.36
C PRO A 42 -21.64 11.16 -21.52
N ASN A 43 -20.37 11.50 -21.63
CA ASN A 43 -19.48 11.11 -22.73
C ASN A 43 -18.44 10.02 -22.41
N LEU A 44 -18.49 9.42 -21.22
CA LEU A 44 -17.77 8.17 -20.96
C LEU A 44 -18.72 6.99 -21.13
N VAL A 45 -19.03 6.68 -22.41
CA VAL A 45 -19.75 5.47 -22.79
C VAL A 45 -18.95 4.28 -22.25
N ALA A 46 -19.56 3.52 -21.35
CA ALA A 46 -19.09 2.21 -20.97
C ALA A 46 -18.96 1.37 -22.24
N ILE A 47 -17.77 0.87 -22.53
CA ILE A 47 -17.62 -0.21 -23.50
C ILE A 47 -18.27 -1.42 -22.88
N GLU A 48 -19.53 -1.68 -23.24
CA GLU A 48 -20.22 -2.92 -22.94
C GLU A 48 -19.53 -4.02 -23.75
N ASN A 49 -18.88 -4.94 -23.06
CA ASN A 49 -18.54 -6.22 -23.67
C ASN A 49 -19.83 -7.04 -23.82
N PRO A 50 -20.17 -7.50 -25.01
CA PRO A 50 -21.29 -8.39 -25.20
C PRO A 50 -21.02 -9.73 -24.49
N GLU A 51 -21.97 -10.16 -23.67
CA GLU A 51 -22.05 -11.52 -23.14
C GLU A 51 -22.17 -12.51 -24.30
N SER A 52 -21.15 -13.32 -24.50
CA SER A 52 -21.28 -14.56 -25.25
C SER A 52 -20.74 -15.70 -24.38
N GLU A 53 -21.65 -16.58 -24.01
CA GLU A 53 -21.34 -17.88 -23.42
C GLU A 53 -20.44 -18.68 -24.37
N VAL A 54 -19.24 -19.06 -23.92
CA VAL A 54 -18.39 -20.05 -24.60
C VAL A 54 -17.80 -20.98 -23.53
N PRO A 55 -17.76 -22.30 -23.76
CA PRO A 55 -17.45 -23.31 -22.76
C PRO A 55 -15.98 -23.31 -22.36
N LEU A 56 -15.72 -23.79 -21.14
CA LEU A 56 -14.39 -24.01 -20.58
C LEU A 56 -13.48 -24.81 -21.52
N SER A 57 -12.49 -24.17 -22.10
CA SER A 57 -11.26 -24.81 -22.56
C SER A 57 -10.08 -23.90 -22.23
N THR A 58 -9.14 -24.49 -21.53
CA THR A 58 -7.71 -24.19 -21.31
C THR A 58 -7.12 -22.95 -22.00
N ASP A 59 -6.58 -22.04 -21.15
CA ASP A 59 -5.40 -21.18 -21.41
C ASP A 59 -5.38 -20.31 -22.68
N GLU A 60 -6.24 -19.30 -22.76
CA GLU A 60 -5.98 -18.17 -23.65
C GLU A 60 -6.26 -16.81 -22.97
N VAL A 61 -5.18 -16.08 -22.71
CA VAL A 61 -5.21 -14.65 -22.39
C VAL A 61 -5.32 -13.90 -23.71
N PRO A 62 -6.20 -12.87 -23.88
CA PRO A 62 -6.40 -12.18 -25.14
C PRO A 62 -5.08 -11.61 -25.69
N GLY A 63 -4.82 -11.89 -26.96
CA GLY A 63 -3.68 -11.38 -27.73
C GLY A 63 -3.78 -9.86 -28.00
N PRO A 64 -2.71 -9.27 -28.51
CA PRO A 64 -2.62 -7.83 -28.72
C PRO A 64 -3.59 -7.34 -29.80
N PHE A 65 -4.20 -6.17 -29.56
CA PHE A 65 -4.96 -5.43 -30.59
C PHE A 65 -4.08 -5.14 -31.79
N GLU A 66 -4.57 -5.48 -32.99
CA GLU A 66 -3.98 -5.12 -34.28
C GLU A 66 -4.19 -3.62 -34.56
N ASP A 67 -3.14 -2.98 -35.06
CA ASP A 67 -3.11 -1.57 -35.44
C ASP A 67 -4.01 -1.29 -36.64
N ALA A 68 -4.97 -0.36 -36.49
CA ALA A 68 -5.60 0.32 -37.60
C ALA A 68 -4.81 1.61 -37.91
N GLY A 69 -4.19 1.66 -39.07
CA GLY A 69 -3.34 2.75 -39.53
C GLY A 69 -4.11 4.06 -39.78
N GLY A 70 -3.48 5.18 -39.40
CA GLY A 70 -3.86 6.55 -39.74
C GLY A 70 -2.61 7.44 -39.74
N ASP A 71 -2.19 7.85 -40.95
CA ASP A 71 -1.04 8.70 -41.26
C ASP A 71 -1.23 10.14 -40.74
N GLY A 72 -0.25 10.67 -40.03
CA GLY A 72 -0.19 12.06 -39.60
C GLY A 72 1.14 12.39 -38.95
N GLY A 73 2.07 12.95 -39.75
CA GLY A 73 3.46 13.24 -39.37
C GLY A 73 3.69 13.91 -38.02
N ARG A 74 4.56 13.28 -37.21
CA ARG A 74 5.09 13.77 -35.93
C ARG A 74 6.60 13.52 -35.83
N PRO A 75 7.32 14.27 -34.99
CA PRO A 75 8.77 14.22 -34.90
C PRO A 75 9.27 12.84 -34.48
N THR A 76 10.42 12.48 -35.02
CA THR A 76 11.13 11.21 -34.87
C THR A 76 11.34 10.84 -33.38
N VAL A 77 10.63 9.83 -32.95
CA VAL A 77 10.94 9.07 -31.74
C VAL A 77 11.92 7.97 -32.16
N ASP A 78 13.03 7.80 -31.43
CA ASP A 78 14.00 6.75 -31.68
C ASP A 78 13.31 5.39 -31.79
N GLU A 79 13.34 4.78 -32.96
CA GLU A 79 12.83 3.43 -33.17
C GLU A 79 13.76 2.44 -32.48
N VAL A 80 13.22 1.68 -31.52
CA VAL A 80 13.95 0.57 -30.95
C VAL A 80 14.17 -0.48 -32.04
N GLN A 81 15.41 -0.69 -32.46
CA GLN A 81 15.75 -1.72 -33.42
C GLN A 81 15.26 -3.08 -32.96
N GLU A 82 14.54 -3.80 -33.86
CA GLU A 82 14.14 -5.17 -33.56
C GLU A 82 15.37 -6.04 -33.35
N PHE A 83 15.35 -6.78 -32.26
CA PHE A 83 16.41 -7.71 -31.92
C PHE A 83 16.40 -8.90 -32.91
N CYS A 84 17.40 -9.01 -33.75
CA CYS A 84 17.64 -10.09 -34.71
C CYS A 84 18.91 -10.90 -34.41
N GLY A 85 19.18 -11.19 -33.12
CA GLY A 85 20.33 -12.03 -32.75
C GLY A 85 20.12 -13.50 -33.09
N SER A 86 21.11 -14.17 -33.64
CA SER A 86 21.11 -15.64 -33.79
C SER A 86 21.45 -16.29 -32.45
N TRP A 87 20.56 -17.16 -31.96
CA TRP A 87 20.77 -17.95 -30.76
C TRP A 87 21.59 -19.22 -31.06
N LYS A 88 22.51 -19.57 -30.16
CA LYS A 88 23.30 -20.79 -30.23
C LYS A 88 23.39 -21.46 -28.86
N ALA A 89 23.63 -22.77 -28.82
CA ALA A 89 23.83 -23.49 -27.58
C ALA A 89 24.99 -22.90 -26.77
N ALA A 90 24.76 -22.69 -25.48
CA ALA A 90 25.74 -22.13 -24.55
C ALA A 90 26.28 -23.19 -23.62
N SER A 91 27.56 -23.55 -23.76
CA SER A 91 28.27 -24.37 -22.78
C SER A 91 29.08 -23.52 -21.77
N HIS A 92 29.60 -22.39 -22.24
CA HIS A 92 30.42 -21.45 -21.46
C HIS A 92 30.11 -20.03 -21.90
N PHE A 93 29.01 -19.47 -21.44
CA PHE A 93 28.64 -18.10 -21.76
C PHE A 93 28.87 -17.19 -20.57
N THR A 94 29.54 -16.06 -20.81
CA THR A 94 29.67 -14.95 -19.88
C THR A 94 29.12 -13.70 -20.55
N PRO A 95 28.04 -13.11 -20.04
CA PRO A 95 27.47 -11.91 -20.65
C PRO A 95 28.42 -10.72 -20.48
N PRO A 96 28.37 -9.75 -21.39
CA PRO A 96 29.19 -8.53 -21.26
C PRO A 96 28.81 -7.69 -20.05
N GLY A 97 27.58 -7.88 -19.53
CA GLY A 97 27.05 -7.07 -18.44
C GLY A 97 26.80 -5.62 -18.80
N PRO A 98 26.33 -4.79 -17.88
CA PRO A 98 26.22 -3.34 -18.06
C PRO A 98 27.58 -2.70 -18.31
N ALA A 99 27.65 -1.75 -19.26
CA ALA A 99 28.90 -1.04 -19.58
C ALA A 99 29.40 -0.14 -18.43
N VAL A 100 28.49 0.32 -17.57
CA VAL A 100 28.78 1.11 -16.37
C VAL A 100 28.71 0.19 -15.15
N CYS A 101 29.76 0.18 -14.33
CA CYS A 101 29.75 -0.49 -13.04
C CYS A 101 28.88 0.31 -12.06
N PHE A 102 28.06 -0.40 -11.28
CA PHE A 102 27.23 0.23 -10.27
C PHE A 102 28.09 0.80 -9.14
N ASP A 103 27.86 2.10 -8.82
CA ASP A 103 28.49 2.77 -7.69
C ASP A 103 27.56 2.75 -6.47
N GLU A 104 27.85 1.90 -5.49
CA GLU A 104 27.07 1.77 -4.26
C GLU A 104 27.26 2.95 -3.29
N SER A 105 28.28 3.78 -3.49
CA SER A 105 28.61 4.88 -2.56
C SER A 105 27.49 5.92 -2.41
N GLN A 106 26.68 6.08 -3.45
CA GLN A 106 25.55 7.01 -3.47
C GLN A 106 24.23 6.39 -2.98
N SER A 107 24.22 5.07 -2.72
CA SER A 107 22.99 4.34 -2.38
C SER A 107 22.56 4.57 -0.92
N GLY A 108 21.25 4.52 -0.70
CA GLY A 108 20.64 4.66 0.61
C GLY A 108 19.95 5.99 0.83
N VAL A 109 19.73 6.33 2.08
CA VAL A 109 19.00 7.54 2.48
C VAL A 109 19.81 8.78 2.14
N GLN A 110 19.20 9.69 1.36
CA GLN A 110 19.77 10.98 1.03
C GLN A 110 19.50 11.97 2.18
N ARG A 111 20.51 12.71 2.60
CA ARG A 111 20.45 13.63 3.76
C ARG A 111 19.98 12.92 5.05
N PRO A 112 20.76 11.95 5.56
CA PRO A 112 20.40 11.27 6.78
C PRO A 112 20.35 12.28 7.94
N LEU A 113 19.19 12.33 8.61
CA LEU A 113 19.04 13.10 9.83
C LEU A 113 19.82 12.40 10.96
N PRO A 114 20.54 13.14 11.82
CA PRO A 114 21.17 12.55 12.99
C PRO A 114 20.07 12.11 13.97
N PHE A 115 19.93 10.81 14.20
CA PHE A 115 18.96 10.23 15.14
C PHE A 115 17.48 10.66 14.91
N PRO A 116 16.95 10.50 13.68
CA PRO A 116 15.60 10.95 13.41
C PRO A 116 14.57 10.18 14.24
N THR A 117 13.47 10.86 14.61
CA THR A 117 12.29 10.21 15.17
C THR A 117 11.48 9.52 14.09
N GLU A 118 10.53 8.68 14.50
CA GLU A 118 9.63 7.98 13.58
C GLU A 118 8.73 8.96 12.81
N ALA A 119 8.28 10.03 13.48
CA ALA A 119 7.49 11.09 12.85
C ALA A 119 8.31 11.91 11.85
N GLU A 120 9.56 12.25 12.16
CA GLU A 120 10.45 12.95 11.22
C GLU A 120 10.68 12.12 9.95
N CYS A 121 10.92 10.80 10.09
CA CYS A 121 11.06 9.92 8.93
C CYS A 121 9.79 9.86 8.07
N PHE A 122 8.62 9.82 8.68
CA PHE A 122 7.34 9.81 7.96
C PHE A 122 7.07 11.14 7.27
N LYS A 123 7.38 12.27 7.93
CA LYS A 123 7.19 13.63 7.38
C LYS A 123 8.12 13.95 6.19
N LEU A 124 9.18 13.16 5.94
CA LEU A 124 9.96 13.25 4.69
C LEU A 124 9.09 12.99 3.46
N PHE A 125 8.04 12.21 3.60
CA PHE A 125 7.10 11.84 2.54
C PHE A 125 5.81 12.65 2.64
N LEU A 126 5.17 12.64 3.79
CA LEU A 126 3.94 13.40 4.04
C LEU A 126 4.30 14.77 4.61
N THR A 127 4.78 15.66 3.73
CA THR A 127 5.22 17.00 4.11
C THR A 127 4.06 17.86 4.62
N GLU A 128 4.35 18.87 5.46
CA GLU A 128 3.33 19.82 5.92
C GLU A 128 2.63 20.54 4.77
N GLU A 129 3.36 20.82 3.69
CA GLU A 129 2.78 21.41 2.47
C GLU A 129 1.70 20.51 1.87
N LEU A 130 2.01 19.21 1.71
CA LEU A 130 1.03 18.23 1.18
C LEU A 130 -0.17 18.12 2.10
N VAL A 131 0.04 18.04 3.41
CA VAL A 131 -1.06 17.99 4.40
C VAL A 131 -1.87 19.28 4.39
N GLY A 132 -1.21 20.45 4.26
CA GLY A 132 -1.86 21.75 4.11
C GLY A 132 -2.78 21.80 2.89
N ASN A 133 -2.31 21.30 1.74
CA ASN A 133 -3.12 21.18 0.52
C ASN A 133 -4.32 20.25 0.72
N ILE A 134 -4.14 19.10 1.39
CA ILE A 134 -5.23 18.17 1.72
C ILE A 134 -6.27 18.86 2.63
N VAL A 135 -5.82 19.61 3.62
CA VAL A 135 -6.69 20.37 4.53
C VAL A 135 -7.51 21.43 3.77
N GLN A 136 -6.85 22.20 2.92
CA GLN A 136 -7.50 23.24 2.11
C GLN A 136 -8.58 22.64 1.21
N GLU A 137 -8.26 21.56 0.47
CA GLU A 137 -9.18 20.90 -0.44
C GLU A 137 -10.33 20.20 0.30
N THR A 138 -10.06 19.62 1.48
CA THR A 138 -11.08 19.01 2.33
C THR A 138 -12.06 20.07 2.85
N ASN A 139 -11.58 21.24 3.30
CA ASN A 139 -12.42 22.34 3.74
C ASN A 139 -13.28 22.89 2.60
N ARG A 140 -12.67 23.08 1.42
CA ARG A 140 -13.40 23.56 0.24
C ARG A 140 -14.50 22.57 -0.19
N TYR A 141 -14.18 21.30 -0.28
CA TYR A 141 -15.15 20.26 -0.65
C TYR A 141 -16.31 20.17 0.36
N ALA A 142 -16.02 20.37 1.65
CA ALA A 142 -17.07 20.41 2.67
C ALA A 142 -18.04 21.59 2.46
N LEU A 143 -17.54 22.78 2.06
CA LEU A 143 -18.37 23.93 1.71
C LEU A 143 -19.19 23.66 0.45
N GLU A 144 -18.59 23.12 -0.61
CA GLU A 144 -19.31 22.70 -1.83
C GLU A 144 -20.47 21.74 -1.52
N LEU A 145 -20.25 20.78 -0.60
CA LEU A 145 -21.29 19.85 -0.17
C LEU A 145 -22.38 20.54 0.68
N GLN A 146 -22.07 21.61 1.41
CA GLN A 146 -23.07 22.41 2.13
C GLN A 146 -23.96 23.21 1.16
N GLU A 147 -23.35 23.84 0.15
CA GLU A 147 -24.04 24.67 -0.86
C GLU A 147 -25.00 23.86 -1.72
N LYS A 148 -24.63 22.62 -2.10
CA LYS A 148 -25.47 21.71 -2.88
C LYS A 148 -26.69 21.16 -2.11
N ARG A 149 -26.87 21.54 -0.87
CA ARG A 149 -27.89 20.99 0.01
C ARG A 149 -29.18 21.80 -0.06
N GLU A 150 -30.33 21.12 -0.04
CA GLU A 150 -31.62 21.81 0.06
C GLU A 150 -31.76 22.56 1.39
N PRO A 151 -32.32 23.80 1.37
CA PRO A 151 -32.58 24.56 2.58
C PRO A 151 -33.53 23.79 3.52
N GLY A 152 -33.18 23.71 4.80
CA GLY A 152 -34.03 23.12 5.83
C GLY A 152 -33.70 21.68 6.25
N VAL A 153 -32.84 20.94 5.52
CA VAL A 153 -32.42 19.61 5.92
C VAL A 153 -31.39 19.66 7.04
N ARG A 154 -31.80 19.32 8.27
CA ARG A 154 -30.91 19.20 9.42
C ARG A 154 -29.97 18.01 9.24
N GLY A 155 -28.67 18.23 9.12
CA GLY A 155 -27.70 17.16 9.00
C GLY A 155 -26.36 17.51 9.61
N LYS A 156 -25.54 16.52 9.89
CA LYS A 156 -24.21 16.68 10.54
C LYS A 156 -23.28 17.62 9.77
N LEU A 157 -23.39 17.65 8.43
CA LEU A 157 -22.58 18.52 7.56
C LEU A 157 -22.91 20.02 7.76
N ALA A 158 -24.15 20.38 8.15
CA ALA A 158 -24.51 21.77 8.45
C ALA A 158 -23.68 22.37 9.61
N LYS A 159 -23.10 21.51 10.44
CA LYS A 159 -22.23 21.88 11.57
C LYS A 159 -20.75 21.69 11.24
N TRP A 160 -20.37 21.77 9.96
CA TRP A 160 -18.95 21.66 9.59
C TRP A 160 -18.14 22.76 10.26
N VAL A 161 -17.07 22.34 10.89
CA VAL A 161 -16.02 23.22 11.40
C VAL A 161 -14.79 22.98 10.53
N THR A 162 -14.12 24.03 10.09
CA THR A 162 -12.90 23.92 9.29
C THR A 162 -11.88 23.03 9.99
N THR A 163 -11.30 22.10 9.23
CA THR A 163 -10.22 21.25 9.74
C THR A 163 -8.87 21.95 9.64
N THR A 164 -7.93 21.52 10.46
CA THR A 164 -6.56 22.06 10.55
C THR A 164 -5.54 20.98 10.22
N ILE A 165 -4.27 21.36 10.02
CA ILE A 165 -3.15 20.43 9.81
C ILE A 165 -3.04 19.47 11.01
N SER A 166 -3.10 19.98 12.24
CA SER A 166 -3.03 19.15 13.46
C SER A 166 -4.19 18.15 13.56
N GLU A 167 -5.41 18.58 13.23
CA GLU A 167 -6.56 17.67 13.20
C GLU A 167 -6.41 16.62 12.10
N MET A 168 -5.84 16.97 10.94
CA MET A 168 -5.59 16.03 9.85
C MET A 168 -4.55 14.97 10.24
N TYR A 169 -3.45 15.33 10.92
CA TYR A 169 -2.51 14.35 11.45
C TYR A 169 -3.17 13.44 12.49
N THR A 170 -3.96 13.99 13.41
CA THR A 170 -4.75 13.20 14.37
C THR A 170 -5.72 12.24 13.66
N PHE A 171 -6.35 12.68 12.56
CA PHE A 171 -7.22 11.84 11.73
C PHE A 171 -6.42 10.69 11.08
N LEU A 172 -5.25 10.97 10.50
CA LEU A 172 -4.39 9.94 9.91
C LEU A 172 -3.94 8.91 10.95
N VAL A 173 -3.52 9.37 12.14
CA VAL A 173 -3.17 8.46 13.26
C VAL A 173 -4.37 7.59 13.65
N THR A 174 -5.57 8.16 13.70
CA THR A 174 -6.78 7.39 14.00
C THR A 174 -7.01 6.28 12.96
N VAL A 175 -6.81 6.58 11.67
CA VAL A 175 -6.92 5.60 10.57
C VAL A 175 -5.81 4.55 10.66
N LEU A 176 -4.55 4.94 10.93
CA LEU A 176 -3.43 4.01 11.12
C LEU A 176 -3.67 3.07 12.31
N LEU A 177 -4.21 3.58 13.41
CA LEU A 177 -4.59 2.79 14.59
C LEU A 177 -5.69 1.78 14.27
N MET A 178 -6.65 2.14 13.40
CA MET A 178 -7.68 1.23 12.90
C MET A 178 -7.09 0.07 12.06
N GLY A 179 -5.90 0.21 11.51
CA GLY A 179 -5.15 -0.87 10.84
C GLY A 179 -4.67 -1.93 11.82
N ILE A 180 -4.36 -1.55 13.06
CA ILE A 180 -3.92 -2.45 14.14
C ILE A 180 -5.12 -3.00 14.92
N VAL A 181 -6.02 -2.11 15.35
CA VAL A 181 -7.26 -2.47 16.06
C VAL A 181 -8.37 -2.60 15.03
N LYS A 182 -8.67 -3.81 14.60
CA LYS A 182 -9.67 -4.06 13.55
C LYS A 182 -11.07 -4.24 14.14
N LYS A 183 -12.07 -3.55 13.58
CA LYS A 183 -13.50 -3.68 13.89
C LYS A 183 -14.28 -3.93 12.60
N ASN A 184 -15.43 -4.59 12.70
CA ASN A 184 -16.27 -4.92 11.55
C ASN A 184 -16.90 -3.69 10.90
N SER A 185 -17.33 -2.71 11.70
CA SER A 185 -17.91 -1.46 11.26
C SER A 185 -17.12 -0.26 11.79
N LEU A 186 -17.09 0.85 11.04
CA LEU A 186 -16.46 2.10 11.50
C LEU A 186 -17.12 2.66 12.77
N ARG A 187 -18.41 2.42 12.97
CA ARG A 187 -19.14 2.90 14.17
C ARG A 187 -18.74 2.16 15.44
N ASP A 188 -18.29 0.91 15.32
CA ASP A 188 -17.92 0.06 16.46
C ASP A 188 -16.70 0.57 17.23
N TYR A 189 -15.86 1.42 16.62
CA TYR A 189 -14.73 2.06 17.31
C TYR A 189 -15.17 3.00 18.45
N TRP A 190 -16.43 3.47 18.41
CA TRP A 190 -17.04 4.31 19.45
C TRP A 190 -18.11 3.56 20.26
N SER A 191 -18.15 2.23 20.17
CA SER A 191 -19.06 1.41 20.97
C SER A 191 -18.80 1.63 22.46
N THR A 192 -19.89 1.77 23.21
CA THR A 192 -19.87 1.84 24.68
C THR A 192 -20.12 0.48 25.34
N ASP A 193 -20.41 -0.55 24.55
CA ASP A 193 -20.54 -1.92 25.03
C ASP A 193 -19.19 -2.39 25.59
N PRO A 194 -19.11 -2.82 26.87
CA PRO A 194 -17.86 -3.24 27.50
C PRO A 194 -17.12 -4.37 26.76
N MET A 195 -17.84 -5.24 26.05
CA MET A 195 -17.26 -6.35 25.30
C MET A 195 -16.52 -5.84 24.06
N PHE A 196 -17.01 -4.77 23.42
CA PHE A 196 -16.48 -4.24 22.15
C PHE A 196 -15.87 -2.86 22.28
N ALA A 197 -15.86 -2.26 23.48
CA ALA A 197 -15.41 -0.90 23.69
C ALA A 197 -13.91 -0.73 23.37
N THR A 198 -13.60 0.34 22.63
CA THR A 198 -12.24 0.81 22.38
C THR A 198 -12.17 2.31 22.73
N PRO A 199 -12.17 2.66 24.03
CA PRO A 199 -12.40 4.02 24.52
C PRO A 199 -11.37 5.05 24.03
N PHE A 200 -10.18 4.61 23.63
CA PHE A 200 -9.13 5.50 23.13
C PHE A 200 -9.58 6.27 21.86
N PHE A 201 -10.36 5.67 20.95
CA PHE A 201 -10.86 6.37 19.77
C PHE A 201 -11.75 7.56 20.12
N ALA A 202 -12.53 7.46 21.18
CA ALA A 202 -13.38 8.54 21.67
C ALA A 202 -12.58 9.72 22.25
N THR A 203 -11.34 9.50 22.69
CA THR A 203 -10.45 10.59 23.12
C THR A 203 -9.88 11.36 21.93
N LEU A 204 -9.69 10.71 20.78
CA LEU A 204 -9.18 11.33 19.55
C LEU A 204 -10.29 12.13 18.86
N PHE A 205 -11.42 11.49 18.55
CA PHE A 205 -12.55 12.10 17.86
C PHE A 205 -13.90 11.68 18.45
N SER A 206 -14.92 12.54 18.31
CA SER A 206 -16.28 12.02 18.35
C SER A 206 -16.55 11.23 17.06
N GLN A 207 -17.42 10.22 17.14
CA GLN A 207 -17.84 9.44 15.97
C GLN A 207 -18.26 10.34 14.82
N ASP A 208 -19.10 11.34 15.10
CA ASP A 208 -19.62 12.25 14.08
C ASP A 208 -18.53 13.08 13.41
N ARG A 209 -17.56 13.61 14.18
CA ARG A 209 -16.46 14.40 13.61
C ARG A 209 -15.56 13.54 12.73
N PHE A 210 -15.23 12.33 13.16
CA PHE A 210 -14.43 11.41 12.36
C PHE A 210 -15.12 11.05 11.04
N LEU A 211 -16.39 10.66 11.11
CA LEU A 211 -17.14 10.26 9.91
C LEU A 211 -17.32 11.42 8.92
N ILE A 212 -17.55 12.65 9.41
CA ILE A 212 -17.67 13.81 8.53
C ILE A 212 -16.34 14.20 7.90
N LEU A 213 -15.23 14.11 8.64
CA LEU A 213 -13.88 14.29 8.09
C LEU A 213 -13.59 13.25 7.00
N LEU A 214 -13.88 11.98 7.26
CA LEU A 214 -13.73 10.91 6.28
C LEU A 214 -14.60 11.16 5.04
N ARG A 215 -15.83 11.66 5.22
CA ARG A 215 -16.73 12.01 4.11
C ARG A 215 -16.16 13.17 3.28
N CYS A 216 -15.69 14.23 3.93
CA CYS A 216 -15.22 15.44 3.28
C CYS A 216 -13.78 15.35 2.78
N LEU A 217 -12.99 14.32 3.15
CA LEU A 217 -11.60 14.15 2.72
C LEU A 217 -11.49 14.25 1.20
N HIS A 218 -10.72 15.23 0.73
CA HIS A 218 -10.57 15.55 -0.69
C HIS A 218 -9.19 16.10 -1.00
N PHE A 219 -8.73 16.02 -2.25
CA PHE A 219 -7.34 16.29 -2.61
C PHE A 219 -7.19 17.28 -3.77
N VAL A 220 -8.29 17.68 -4.42
CA VAL A 220 -8.25 18.52 -5.62
C VAL A 220 -9.52 19.36 -5.75
N ASN A 221 -9.42 20.50 -6.43
CA ASN A 221 -10.59 21.27 -6.83
C ASN A 221 -11.35 20.59 -7.95
N ASN A 222 -12.59 20.16 -7.70
CA ASN A 222 -13.43 19.53 -8.71
C ASN A 222 -13.75 20.49 -9.88
N ALA A 223 -13.78 21.80 -9.66
CA ALA A 223 -14.04 22.79 -10.70
C ALA A 223 -12.89 22.92 -11.71
N THR A 224 -11.66 22.57 -11.31
CA THR A 224 -10.47 22.58 -12.18
C THR A 224 -10.07 21.18 -12.65
N ALA A 225 -10.99 20.21 -12.57
CA ALA A 225 -10.72 18.83 -12.93
C ALA A 225 -10.34 18.70 -14.41
N ILE A 226 -9.22 18.02 -14.68
CA ILE A 226 -8.83 17.62 -16.02
C ILE A 226 -9.58 16.31 -16.34
N LEU A 227 -10.71 16.41 -17.04
CA LEU A 227 -11.59 15.26 -17.31
C LEU A 227 -10.92 14.14 -18.12
N SER A 228 -9.85 14.44 -18.87
CA SER A 228 -9.05 13.45 -19.59
C SER A 228 -8.12 12.63 -18.69
N ASP A 229 -7.87 13.06 -17.43
CA ASP A 229 -7.06 12.30 -16.48
C ASP A 229 -7.95 11.45 -15.55
N PRO A 230 -7.98 10.11 -15.71
CA PRO A 230 -8.77 9.24 -14.83
C PRO A 230 -8.38 9.32 -13.35
N LEU A 231 -7.16 9.78 -13.05
CA LEU A 231 -6.60 9.87 -11.71
C LEU A 231 -6.65 11.29 -11.13
N TYR A 232 -7.32 12.25 -11.76
CA TYR A 232 -7.30 13.66 -11.34
C TYR A 232 -7.58 13.85 -9.85
N LYS A 233 -8.50 13.07 -9.26
CA LYS A 233 -8.86 13.15 -7.82
C LYS A 233 -7.74 12.81 -6.86
N ILE A 234 -6.70 12.11 -7.30
CA ILE A 234 -5.57 11.66 -6.46
C ILE A 234 -4.20 12.03 -7.05
N ARG A 235 -4.16 12.56 -8.28
CA ARG A 235 -2.93 12.81 -9.04
C ARG A 235 -1.89 13.59 -8.24
N ILE A 236 -2.30 14.70 -7.62
CA ILE A 236 -1.39 15.57 -6.85
C ILE A 236 -0.73 14.81 -5.71
N VAL A 237 -1.51 14.04 -4.95
CA VAL A 237 -1.00 13.23 -3.82
C VAL A 237 -0.06 12.14 -4.33
N LEU A 238 -0.45 11.44 -5.42
CA LEU A 238 0.37 10.38 -6.01
C LEU A 238 1.74 10.92 -6.44
N ILE A 239 1.77 12.01 -7.22
CA ILE A 239 3.02 12.63 -7.69
C ILE A 239 3.86 13.14 -6.52
N SER A 240 3.25 13.80 -5.52
CA SER A 240 3.98 14.32 -4.37
C SER A 240 4.68 13.21 -3.59
N LEU A 241 3.98 12.10 -3.33
CA LEU A 241 4.54 10.99 -2.57
C LEU A 241 5.59 10.21 -3.37
N THR A 242 5.34 9.87 -4.64
CA THR A 242 6.32 9.13 -5.46
C THR A 242 7.59 9.96 -5.72
N SER A 243 7.43 11.28 -5.96
CA SER A 243 8.59 12.18 -6.06
C SER A 243 9.38 12.25 -4.73
N ALA A 244 8.69 12.23 -3.59
CA ALA A 244 9.36 12.21 -2.29
C ALA A 244 10.10 10.88 -2.07
N PHE A 245 9.52 9.74 -2.48
CA PHE A 245 10.18 8.44 -2.42
C PHE A 245 11.53 8.47 -3.15
N GLY A 246 11.56 8.92 -4.39
CA GLY A 246 12.79 9.01 -5.19
C GLY A 246 13.82 10.03 -4.69
N ARG A 247 13.38 11.11 -4.01
CA ARG A 247 14.31 12.11 -3.44
C ARG A 247 14.94 11.66 -2.13
N VAL A 248 14.21 10.90 -1.32
CA VAL A 248 14.66 10.48 0.01
C VAL A 248 15.64 9.33 -0.04
N PHE A 249 15.50 8.46 -1.05
CA PHE A 249 16.28 7.23 -1.13
C PHE A 249 16.80 6.97 -2.54
N VAL A 250 18.11 6.76 -2.66
CA VAL A 250 18.76 6.26 -3.88
C VAL A 250 18.89 4.74 -3.78
N PRO A 251 18.37 3.98 -4.73
CA PRO A 251 18.37 2.53 -4.62
C PRO A 251 19.76 1.92 -4.68
N TYR A 252 19.89 0.70 -4.16
CA TYR A 252 21.03 -0.17 -4.36
C TYR A 252 21.01 -0.79 -5.76
N LYS A 253 21.95 -1.69 -6.04
CA LYS A 253 22.17 -2.26 -7.39
C LYS A 253 20.95 -2.94 -7.97
N ASP A 254 20.26 -3.73 -7.16
CA ASP A 254 19.19 -4.62 -7.64
C ASP A 254 17.81 -4.00 -7.44
N LEU A 255 17.04 -3.91 -8.53
CA LEU A 255 15.70 -3.36 -8.58
C LEU A 255 14.70 -4.45 -8.97
N CYS A 256 13.48 -4.36 -8.44
CA CYS A 256 12.37 -5.24 -8.79
C CYS A 256 11.17 -4.42 -9.22
N ILE A 257 10.52 -4.81 -10.33
CA ILE A 257 9.23 -4.26 -10.76
C ILE A 257 8.23 -5.41 -10.83
N ASP A 258 7.08 -5.22 -10.15
CA ASP A 258 5.97 -6.20 -10.14
C ASP A 258 4.62 -5.50 -9.98
N GLU A 259 3.52 -6.28 -10.04
CA GLU A 259 2.16 -5.80 -9.85
C GLU A 259 1.68 -5.97 -8.42
N SER A 260 1.10 -4.89 -7.89
CA SER A 260 0.28 -4.89 -6.68
C SER A 260 -1.19 -4.68 -7.02
N LEU A 261 -2.10 -5.33 -6.31
CA LEU A 261 -3.54 -5.23 -6.53
C LEU A 261 -4.28 -4.82 -5.26
N MET A 262 -4.78 -3.59 -5.24
CA MET A 262 -5.65 -3.10 -4.18
C MET A 262 -7.09 -3.52 -4.43
N LEU A 263 -7.71 -4.24 -3.49
CA LEU A 263 -9.11 -4.67 -3.60
C LEU A 263 -10.06 -3.49 -3.83
N TRP A 264 -10.83 -3.54 -4.91
CA TRP A 264 -11.92 -2.61 -5.20
C TRP A 264 -13.07 -3.31 -5.89
N LYS A 265 -14.26 -3.29 -5.26
CA LYS A 265 -15.48 -3.93 -5.80
C LYS A 265 -16.45 -2.93 -6.46
N GLY A 266 -16.26 -1.61 -6.22
CA GLY A 266 -17.12 -0.56 -6.76
C GLY A 266 -16.99 -0.36 -8.28
N ARG A 267 -17.88 0.44 -8.87
CA ARG A 267 -17.79 0.84 -10.29
C ARG A 267 -16.53 1.72 -10.47
N LEU A 268 -15.70 1.39 -11.45
CA LEU A 268 -14.49 2.15 -11.80
C LEU A 268 -14.06 1.73 -13.21
N ALA A 269 -13.85 2.70 -14.12
CA ALA A 269 -13.51 2.42 -15.51
C ALA A 269 -12.21 1.60 -15.66
N PHE A 270 -11.22 1.85 -14.80
CA PHE A 270 -9.93 1.15 -14.83
C PHE A 270 -9.82 0.02 -13.79
N ARG A 271 -10.95 -0.51 -13.29
CA ARG A 271 -10.95 -1.69 -12.42
C ARG A 271 -10.48 -2.91 -13.21
N GLN A 272 -9.52 -3.64 -12.65
CA GLN A 272 -8.99 -4.87 -13.25
C GLN A 272 -9.62 -6.11 -12.62
N TYR A 273 -9.74 -7.16 -13.44
CA TYR A 273 -10.11 -8.50 -12.99
C TYR A 273 -8.93 -9.44 -13.23
N ILE A 274 -8.36 -10.01 -12.17
CA ILE A 274 -7.21 -10.92 -12.23
C ILE A 274 -7.60 -12.22 -11.50
N PRO A 275 -8.01 -13.27 -12.22
CA PRO A 275 -8.55 -14.50 -11.62
C PRO A 275 -7.59 -15.22 -10.68
N SER A 276 -6.28 -15.13 -10.95
CA SER A 276 -5.20 -15.81 -10.20
C SER A 276 -4.87 -15.15 -8.85
N LYS A 277 -5.28 -13.89 -8.63
CA LYS A 277 -5.00 -13.18 -7.37
C LYS A 277 -6.12 -13.46 -6.35
N ARG A 278 -5.79 -13.49 -5.04
CA ARG A 278 -6.74 -13.65 -3.93
C ARG A 278 -7.92 -12.67 -4.03
N HIS A 279 -7.63 -11.41 -4.33
CA HIS A 279 -8.62 -10.38 -4.61
C HIS A 279 -8.75 -10.22 -6.11
N ARG A 280 -9.75 -10.91 -6.70
CA ARG A 280 -9.94 -10.96 -8.17
C ARG A 280 -10.25 -9.61 -8.80
N PHE A 281 -10.85 -8.66 -8.08
CA PHE A 281 -11.20 -7.33 -8.57
C PHE A 281 -10.44 -6.25 -7.81
N GLY A 282 -9.82 -5.33 -8.53
CA GLY A 282 -9.06 -4.28 -7.87
C GLY A 282 -8.56 -3.18 -8.80
N VAL A 283 -7.84 -2.25 -8.19
CA VAL A 283 -6.99 -1.27 -8.89
C VAL A 283 -5.59 -1.86 -8.96
N LYS A 284 -5.06 -2.01 -10.17
CA LYS A 284 -3.72 -2.53 -10.42
C LYS A 284 -2.70 -1.39 -10.31
N PHE A 285 -1.63 -1.65 -9.60
CA PHE A 285 -0.45 -0.80 -9.53
C PHE A 285 0.75 -1.53 -10.15
N PHE A 286 1.63 -0.79 -10.78
CA PHE A 286 2.99 -1.22 -11.02
C PHE A 286 3.87 -0.58 -9.95
N VAL A 287 4.67 -1.38 -9.28
CA VAL A 287 5.47 -0.96 -8.13
C VAL A 287 6.93 -1.30 -8.39
N MET A 288 7.82 -0.34 -8.16
CA MET A 288 9.25 -0.55 -8.20
C MET A 288 9.85 -0.50 -6.80
N CYS A 289 10.60 -1.54 -6.44
CA CYS A 289 11.26 -1.66 -5.13
C CYS A 289 12.77 -1.83 -5.28
N ASP A 290 13.50 -1.27 -4.31
CA ASP A 290 14.87 -1.67 -4.02
C ASP A 290 14.87 -3.07 -3.40
N VAL A 291 15.62 -4.00 -3.98
CA VAL A 291 15.60 -5.40 -3.55
C VAL A 291 16.26 -5.59 -2.17
N LYS A 292 17.34 -4.85 -1.90
CA LYS A 292 18.13 -4.97 -0.67
C LYS A 292 17.33 -4.57 0.58
N THR A 293 16.51 -3.54 0.47
CA THR A 293 15.80 -2.95 1.61
C THR A 293 14.29 -3.19 1.59
N GLY A 294 13.71 -3.47 0.42
CA GLY A 294 12.26 -3.49 0.21
C GLY A 294 11.64 -2.09 0.14
N TYR A 295 12.44 -1.04 0.00
CA TYR A 295 11.97 0.33 -0.15
C TYR A 295 11.22 0.51 -1.46
N VAL A 296 10.01 1.08 -1.40
CA VAL A 296 9.20 1.38 -2.58
C VAL A 296 9.69 2.69 -3.20
N LEU A 297 10.23 2.60 -4.41
CA LEU A 297 10.81 3.74 -5.13
C LEU A 297 9.79 4.52 -5.93
N ASP A 298 8.87 3.81 -6.62
CA ASP A 298 7.86 4.41 -7.47
C ASP A 298 6.61 3.54 -7.59
N ILE A 299 5.48 4.18 -7.87
CA ILE A 299 4.16 3.54 -8.03
C ILE A 299 3.44 4.17 -9.22
N ILE A 300 3.04 3.34 -10.17
CA ILE A 300 2.17 3.74 -11.28
C ILE A 300 0.81 3.08 -11.12
N VAL A 301 -0.27 3.86 -11.15
CA VAL A 301 -1.64 3.35 -11.16
C VAL A 301 -2.03 3.00 -12.60
N TYR A 302 -2.37 1.75 -12.87
CA TYR A 302 -2.79 1.33 -14.20
C TYR A 302 -4.22 1.76 -14.49
N THR A 303 -4.40 2.62 -15.49
CA THR A 303 -5.71 3.16 -15.90
C THR A 303 -6.26 2.55 -17.18
N GLY A 304 -5.54 1.63 -17.81
CA GLY A 304 -5.88 1.11 -19.14
C GLY A 304 -5.47 2.04 -20.29
N LEU A 305 -5.06 3.27 -19.97
CA LEU A 305 -4.56 4.21 -20.96
C LEU A 305 -3.03 4.08 -21.13
N PRO A 306 -2.48 4.46 -22.28
CA PRO A 306 -1.04 4.55 -22.46
C PRO A 306 -0.42 5.43 -21.36
N LEU A 307 0.67 4.97 -20.76
CA LEU A 307 1.34 5.66 -19.64
C LEU A 307 2.05 6.95 -20.06
N THR A 308 2.41 7.03 -21.33
CA THR A 308 3.01 8.21 -21.94
C THR A 308 2.44 8.39 -23.35
N SER A 309 2.47 9.62 -23.86
CA SER A 309 2.22 9.92 -25.29
C SER A 309 3.23 9.22 -26.21
N ASN A 310 4.32 8.69 -25.65
CA ASN A 310 5.39 7.97 -26.31
C ASN A 310 5.46 6.53 -25.81
N ILE A 311 4.55 5.66 -26.28
CA ILE A 311 4.83 4.22 -26.25
C ILE A 311 6.09 4.03 -27.09
N MET A 312 7.19 3.58 -26.47
CA MET A 312 8.38 3.24 -27.24
C MET A 312 8.01 2.16 -28.25
N ARG A 313 8.05 2.51 -29.55
CA ARG A 313 7.71 1.58 -30.63
C ARG A 313 8.59 0.33 -30.49
N GLY A 314 7.97 -0.84 -30.51
CA GLY A 314 8.65 -2.14 -30.37
C GLY A 314 8.70 -2.73 -28.95
N LEU A 315 8.49 -1.97 -27.85
CA LEU A 315 8.52 -2.50 -26.49
C LEU A 315 7.14 -2.91 -25.94
N GLY A 316 6.06 -2.42 -26.54
CA GLY A 316 4.69 -2.67 -26.07
C GLY A 316 4.41 -2.01 -24.71
N VAL A 317 3.21 -2.29 -24.15
CA VAL A 317 2.76 -1.68 -22.89
C VAL A 317 3.67 -2.08 -21.71
N SER A 318 4.03 -3.36 -21.61
CA SER A 318 4.84 -3.85 -20.50
C SER A 318 6.25 -3.27 -20.47
N GLY A 319 6.89 -3.18 -21.65
CA GLY A 319 8.20 -2.54 -21.78
C GLY A 319 8.14 -1.03 -21.52
N SER A 320 7.06 -0.35 -21.94
CA SER A 320 6.86 1.08 -21.66
C SER A 320 6.71 1.36 -20.16
N VAL A 321 6.02 0.48 -19.41
CA VAL A 321 5.95 0.56 -17.94
C VAL A 321 7.35 0.52 -17.33
N VAL A 322 8.14 -0.50 -17.71
CA VAL A 322 9.51 -0.67 -17.21
C VAL A 322 10.36 0.56 -17.51
N MET A 323 10.35 1.04 -18.75
CA MET A 323 11.17 2.19 -19.17
C MET A 323 10.74 3.47 -18.46
N THR A 324 9.44 3.67 -18.22
CA THR A 324 8.93 4.83 -17.48
C THR A 324 9.44 4.83 -16.04
N MET A 325 9.35 3.70 -15.35
CA MET A 325 9.79 3.58 -13.95
C MET A 325 11.32 3.65 -13.81
N LEU A 326 12.04 3.03 -14.76
CA LEU A 326 13.52 3.01 -14.75
C LEU A 326 14.18 4.29 -15.27
N ALA A 327 13.45 5.20 -15.91
CA ALA A 327 14.04 6.40 -16.52
C ALA A 327 15.05 7.14 -15.62
N PRO A 328 14.80 7.35 -14.31
CA PRO A 328 15.76 8.01 -13.42
C PRO A 328 16.98 7.15 -13.05
N HIS A 329 16.95 5.85 -13.34
CA HIS A 329 17.93 4.85 -12.92
C HIS A 329 18.76 4.27 -14.05
N LEU A 330 18.42 4.57 -15.31
CA LEU A 330 19.16 4.13 -16.49
C LEU A 330 20.59 4.68 -16.49
N GLY A 331 21.51 3.95 -17.09
CA GLY A 331 22.91 4.36 -17.22
C GLY A 331 23.76 4.28 -15.95
N LYS A 332 23.24 3.71 -14.85
CA LYS A 332 23.89 3.67 -13.54
C LYS A 332 24.38 2.27 -13.12
N GLY A 333 24.28 1.26 -13.96
CA GLY A 333 24.75 -0.09 -13.68
C GLY A 333 23.82 -0.93 -12.78
N HIS A 334 22.55 -0.55 -12.64
CA HIS A 334 21.56 -1.35 -11.93
C HIS A 334 21.26 -2.69 -12.63
N THR A 335 20.69 -3.62 -11.88
CA THR A 335 20.13 -4.87 -12.40
C THR A 335 18.64 -4.94 -12.07
N LEU A 336 17.80 -5.12 -13.09
CA LEU A 336 16.34 -5.23 -12.95
C LEU A 336 15.90 -6.69 -12.88
N TYR A 337 14.99 -7.00 -11.95
CA TYR A 337 14.29 -8.28 -11.83
C TYR A 337 12.81 -8.09 -12.14
N VAL A 338 12.29 -8.86 -13.09
CA VAL A 338 10.89 -8.76 -13.56
C VAL A 338 10.30 -10.13 -13.88
N ASP A 339 8.97 -10.24 -13.85
CA ASP A 339 8.25 -11.46 -14.21
C ASP A 339 8.07 -11.63 -15.73
N ASN A 340 7.39 -12.69 -16.14
CA ASN A 340 7.20 -13.05 -17.54
C ASN A 340 6.28 -12.11 -18.31
N TRP A 341 5.53 -11.24 -17.65
CA TRP A 341 4.69 -10.25 -18.33
C TRP A 341 5.53 -9.13 -18.94
N TYR A 342 6.61 -8.74 -18.26
CA TYR A 342 7.52 -7.67 -18.69
C TYR A 342 8.64 -8.17 -19.60
N SER A 343 9.19 -9.36 -19.33
CA SER A 343 10.42 -9.85 -19.96
C SER A 343 10.28 -10.07 -21.46
N SER A 344 11.21 -9.52 -22.23
CA SER A 344 11.41 -9.82 -23.65
C SER A 344 12.86 -9.58 -24.07
N PRO A 345 13.36 -10.30 -25.11
CA PRO A 345 14.71 -10.05 -25.63
C PRO A 345 14.94 -8.61 -26.05
N THR A 346 13.96 -7.99 -26.71
CA THR A 346 14.05 -6.58 -27.15
C THR A 346 14.16 -5.62 -25.96
N LEU A 347 13.35 -5.80 -24.90
CA LEU A 347 13.44 -4.97 -23.71
C LEU A 347 14.81 -5.14 -23.03
N PHE A 348 15.28 -6.39 -22.85
CA PHE A 348 16.55 -6.66 -22.17
C PHE A 348 17.74 -6.13 -22.96
N GLN A 349 17.66 -6.18 -24.29
CA GLN A 349 18.65 -5.54 -25.17
C GLN A 349 18.70 -4.02 -24.95
N HIS A 350 17.51 -3.41 -24.93
CA HIS A 350 17.40 -1.95 -24.73
C HIS A 350 17.91 -1.52 -23.35
N LEU A 351 17.61 -2.29 -22.30
CA LEU A 351 18.14 -2.06 -20.96
C LEU A 351 19.66 -2.18 -20.91
N LEU A 352 20.23 -3.22 -21.54
CA LEU A 352 21.68 -3.43 -21.61
C LEU A 352 22.38 -2.28 -22.36
N SER A 353 21.81 -1.80 -23.47
CA SER A 353 22.33 -0.64 -24.19
C SER A 353 22.30 0.64 -23.35
N ASN A 354 21.44 0.70 -22.33
CA ASN A 354 21.38 1.77 -21.34
C ASN A 354 22.09 1.37 -20.03
N SER A 355 23.15 0.55 -20.10
CA SER A 355 23.97 0.12 -18.97
C SER A 355 23.16 -0.40 -17.78
N THR A 356 22.05 -1.09 -18.07
CA THR A 356 21.17 -1.69 -17.06
C THR A 356 21.06 -3.19 -17.33
N GLY A 357 21.48 -4.01 -16.37
CA GLY A 357 21.31 -5.45 -16.43
C GLY A 357 19.85 -5.84 -16.21
N ALA A 358 19.48 -7.05 -16.64
CA ALA A 358 18.14 -7.59 -16.41
C ALA A 358 18.15 -9.11 -16.22
N CYS A 359 17.25 -9.61 -15.38
CA CYS A 359 16.95 -11.03 -15.22
C CYS A 359 15.44 -11.20 -14.97
N GLY A 360 14.81 -12.15 -15.66
CA GLY A 360 13.38 -12.40 -15.48
C GLY A 360 12.93 -13.71 -16.07
N THR A 361 11.82 -14.24 -15.54
CA THR A 361 11.12 -15.33 -16.22
C THR A 361 10.54 -14.82 -17.53
N VAL A 362 10.40 -15.67 -18.54
CA VAL A 362 9.92 -15.29 -19.87
C VAL A 362 9.02 -16.38 -20.44
N ARG A 363 8.04 -16.00 -21.26
CA ARG A 363 7.21 -16.98 -21.98
C ARG A 363 8.02 -17.58 -23.13
N SER A 364 7.92 -18.91 -23.33
CA SER A 364 8.65 -19.60 -24.42
C SER A 364 8.33 -19.06 -25.81
N ASN A 365 7.09 -18.58 -26.01
CA ASN A 365 6.61 -18.02 -27.29
C ASN A 365 6.82 -16.49 -27.40
N ARG A 366 7.56 -15.86 -26.50
CA ARG A 366 7.83 -14.42 -26.59
C ARG A 366 8.65 -14.13 -27.84
N LYS A 367 8.27 -13.10 -28.62
CA LYS A 367 8.98 -12.70 -29.84
C LYS A 367 10.49 -12.51 -29.54
N GLY A 368 11.33 -13.09 -30.37
CA GLY A 368 12.80 -13.04 -30.24
C GLY A 368 13.42 -14.07 -29.30
N MET A 369 12.64 -14.89 -28.61
CA MET A 369 13.17 -16.02 -27.83
C MET A 369 13.68 -17.16 -28.75
N PRO A 370 14.72 -17.92 -28.30
CA PRO A 370 15.19 -19.07 -29.04
C PRO A 370 14.18 -20.21 -29.06
N ALA A 371 14.24 -21.03 -30.10
CA ALA A 371 13.58 -22.33 -30.11
C ALA A 371 14.41 -23.32 -29.30
N PHE A 372 13.88 -23.74 -28.16
CA PHE A 372 14.45 -24.82 -27.37
C PHE A 372 14.02 -26.20 -27.92
N GLY A 373 14.82 -27.21 -27.65
CA GLY A 373 14.53 -28.58 -28.12
C GLY A 373 13.13 -29.07 -27.69
N CYS A 374 12.45 -29.77 -28.59
CA CYS A 374 11.12 -30.36 -28.34
C CYS A 374 11.15 -31.61 -27.43
N ARG A 375 12.34 -32.07 -27.01
CA ARG A 375 12.51 -33.22 -26.14
C ARG A 375 11.89 -32.95 -24.77
N LYS A 376 11.12 -33.95 -24.28
CA LYS A 376 10.63 -33.88 -22.89
C LYS A 376 11.84 -33.99 -21.95
N MET A 377 12.08 -32.92 -21.20
CA MET A 377 13.17 -32.85 -20.23
C MET A 377 12.83 -33.62 -18.95
N GLN A 378 13.84 -34.24 -18.34
CA GLN A 378 13.74 -34.80 -17.01
C GLN A 378 13.92 -33.74 -15.95
N ARG A 379 13.45 -34.02 -14.74
CA ARG A 379 13.58 -33.08 -13.64
C ARG A 379 15.04 -32.77 -13.30
N GLY A 380 15.39 -31.48 -13.25
CA GLY A 380 16.72 -30.99 -13.05
C GLY A 380 17.51 -30.74 -14.33
N GLU A 381 17.05 -31.24 -15.49
CA GLU A 381 17.69 -30.93 -16.77
C GLU A 381 17.60 -29.45 -17.12
N VAL A 382 18.62 -28.95 -17.79
CA VAL A 382 18.74 -27.56 -18.23
C VAL A 382 19.25 -27.50 -19.66
N GLU A 383 18.75 -26.53 -20.41
CA GLU A 383 19.25 -26.16 -21.74
C GLU A 383 19.56 -24.66 -21.73
N PHE A 384 20.77 -24.30 -22.13
CA PHE A 384 21.25 -22.93 -22.22
C PHE A 384 21.42 -22.54 -23.67
N GLN A 385 20.94 -21.33 -24.05
CA GLN A 385 21.19 -20.70 -25.33
C GLN A 385 21.63 -19.26 -25.13
N GLU A 386 22.49 -18.76 -26.00
CA GLU A 386 23.04 -17.41 -25.92
C GLU A 386 23.06 -16.73 -27.31
N ASN A 387 23.11 -15.40 -27.34
CA ASN A 387 23.19 -14.58 -28.54
C ASN A 387 24.32 -13.55 -28.49
N GLY A 388 25.33 -13.77 -27.68
CA GLY A 388 26.43 -12.85 -27.42
C GLY A 388 26.18 -11.79 -26.34
N GLN A 389 24.93 -11.49 -26.00
CA GLN A 389 24.56 -10.47 -25.02
C GLN A 389 23.59 -10.96 -23.96
N GLN A 390 22.79 -11.97 -24.29
CA GLN A 390 21.75 -12.49 -23.44
C GLN A 390 21.87 -14.01 -23.32
N LEU A 391 21.53 -14.51 -22.15
CA LEU A 391 21.40 -15.93 -21.84
C LEU A 391 19.92 -16.27 -21.73
N ALA A 392 19.45 -17.22 -22.51
CA ALA A 392 18.14 -17.83 -22.39
C ALA A 392 18.28 -19.24 -21.82
N VAL A 393 17.51 -19.55 -20.78
CA VAL A 393 17.58 -20.80 -20.03
C VAL A 393 16.22 -21.48 -20.05
N LYS A 394 16.19 -22.77 -20.43
CA LYS A 394 15.07 -23.66 -20.19
C LYS A 394 15.48 -24.68 -19.13
N TRP A 395 14.78 -24.68 -18.00
CA TRP A 395 15.05 -25.58 -16.88
C TRP A 395 13.78 -26.30 -16.45
N HIS A 396 13.84 -27.62 -16.26
CA HIS A 396 12.68 -28.41 -15.85
C HIS A 396 12.74 -28.74 -14.35
N ASP A 397 11.78 -28.21 -13.55
CA ASP A 397 11.54 -28.67 -12.17
C ASP A 397 10.27 -29.55 -12.13
N LYS A 398 9.12 -28.99 -11.78
CA LYS A 398 7.81 -29.61 -11.92
C LYS A 398 7.18 -29.34 -13.29
N ARG A 399 7.61 -28.25 -13.90
CA ARG A 399 7.25 -27.75 -15.24
C ARG A 399 8.45 -27.03 -15.84
N ASP A 400 8.40 -26.78 -17.14
CA ASP A 400 9.43 -25.99 -17.81
C ASP A 400 9.37 -24.54 -17.33
N VAL A 401 10.51 -24.03 -16.92
CA VAL A 401 10.73 -22.64 -16.52
C VAL A 401 11.72 -22.03 -17.51
N HIS A 402 11.33 -20.90 -18.12
CA HIS A 402 12.19 -20.16 -19.01
C HIS A 402 12.64 -18.88 -18.32
N VAL A 403 13.94 -18.61 -18.35
CA VAL A 403 14.56 -17.40 -17.79
C VAL A 403 15.40 -16.74 -18.87
N LEU A 404 15.33 -15.43 -18.92
CA LEU A 404 16.18 -14.58 -19.75
C LEU A 404 17.05 -13.73 -18.84
N SER A 405 18.33 -13.57 -19.18
CA SER A 405 19.26 -12.76 -18.36
C SER A 405 20.35 -12.11 -19.23
N THR A 406 20.77 -10.92 -18.83
CA THR A 406 21.93 -10.20 -19.39
C THR A 406 23.11 -10.14 -18.42
N VAL A 407 22.97 -10.76 -17.23
CA VAL A 407 23.96 -10.66 -16.13
C VAL A 407 24.46 -12.00 -15.60
N HIS A 408 23.86 -13.11 -16.01
CA HIS A 408 24.24 -14.44 -15.51
C HIS A 408 25.00 -15.27 -16.54
N THR A 409 25.89 -16.09 -16.03
CA THR A 409 26.61 -17.13 -16.80
C THR A 409 25.77 -18.40 -16.96
N ALA A 410 26.13 -19.26 -17.91
CA ALA A 410 25.48 -20.56 -18.11
C ALA A 410 25.98 -21.59 -17.08
N THR A 411 25.70 -21.36 -15.80
CA THR A 411 26.17 -22.16 -14.66
C THR A 411 25.03 -22.66 -13.79
N MET A 412 25.33 -23.71 -13.03
CA MET A 412 24.42 -24.37 -12.09
C MET A 412 25.04 -24.41 -10.71
N SER A 413 24.30 -24.08 -9.67
CA SER A 413 24.77 -24.11 -8.28
C SER A 413 23.90 -24.98 -7.38
N ALA A 414 24.53 -25.58 -6.37
CA ALA A 414 23.84 -26.37 -5.36
C ALA A 414 23.07 -25.45 -4.41
N THR A 415 21.82 -25.80 -4.14
CA THR A 415 20.99 -25.12 -3.14
C THR A 415 21.29 -25.63 -1.73
N GLY A 416 20.93 -24.86 -0.70
CA GLY A 416 20.97 -25.35 0.69
C GLY A 416 19.91 -26.43 1.02
N LYS A 417 19.06 -26.80 0.05
CA LYS A 417 17.96 -27.79 0.22
C LYS A 417 18.39 -29.16 -0.32
N VAL A 418 18.19 -30.19 0.50
CA VAL A 418 18.42 -31.59 0.13
C VAL A 418 17.11 -32.19 -0.39
N ASP A 419 17.19 -32.98 -1.45
CA ASP A 419 16.04 -33.78 -1.89
C ASP A 419 15.77 -34.90 -0.86
N ARG A 420 14.53 -34.98 -0.39
CA ARG A 420 14.17 -35.93 0.68
C ARG A 420 14.19 -37.40 0.22
N LEU A 421 14.12 -37.64 -1.09
CA LEU A 421 14.10 -39.00 -1.65
C LEU A 421 15.49 -39.51 -1.99
N THR A 422 16.34 -38.66 -2.57
CA THR A 422 17.69 -39.02 -3.04
C THR A 422 18.79 -38.73 -2.04
N GLY A 423 18.56 -37.83 -1.06
CA GLY A 423 19.59 -37.37 -0.15
C GLY A 423 20.58 -36.38 -0.77
N GLU A 424 20.44 -36.08 -2.05
CA GLU A 424 21.33 -35.20 -2.80
C GLU A 424 20.94 -33.72 -2.67
N ARG A 425 21.92 -32.80 -2.77
CA ARG A 425 21.63 -31.37 -2.83
C ARG A 425 20.97 -31.02 -4.15
N LYS A 426 19.86 -30.28 -4.09
CA LYS A 426 19.21 -29.79 -5.31
C LYS A 426 20.09 -28.76 -5.99
N ILE A 427 20.33 -28.97 -7.29
CA ILE A 427 21.10 -28.08 -8.16
C ILE A 427 20.10 -27.28 -9.00
N LYS A 428 20.35 -25.99 -9.19
CA LYS A 428 19.54 -25.10 -10.01
C LYS A 428 20.42 -24.15 -10.83
N PRO A 429 19.91 -23.64 -11.97
CA PRO A 429 20.58 -22.56 -12.69
C PRO A 429 20.78 -21.33 -11.81
N ASP A 430 21.94 -20.69 -11.89
CA ASP A 430 22.29 -19.52 -11.06
C ASP A 430 21.31 -18.38 -11.28
N CYS A 431 20.89 -18.13 -12.53
CA CYS A 431 19.87 -17.12 -12.83
C CYS A 431 18.51 -17.42 -12.16
N VAL A 432 18.14 -18.70 -11.98
CA VAL A 432 16.90 -19.08 -11.27
C VAL A 432 17.05 -18.86 -9.77
N LEU A 433 18.22 -19.16 -9.20
CA LEU A 433 18.50 -18.92 -7.78
C LEU A 433 18.42 -17.43 -7.45
N ASP A 434 19.10 -16.62 -8.25
CA ASP A 434 19.17 -15.18 -8.06
C ASP A 434 17.80 -14.51 -8.28
N TYR A 435 17.08 -14.92 -9.33
CA TYR A 435 15.70 -14.48 -9.57
C TYR A 435 14.78 -14.77 -8.39
N ASN A 436 14.80 -16.00 -7.87
CA ASN A 436 13.96 -16.40 -6.73
C ASN A 436 14.27 -15.61 -5.43
N LEU A 437 15.53 -15.18 -5.28
CA LEU A 437 15.95 -14.39 -4.12
C LEU A 437 15.46 -12.94 -4.22
N LYS A 438 15.44 -12.38 -5.43
CA LYS A 438 15.32 -10.95 -5.66
C LYS A 438 13.96 -10.48 -6.16
N MET A 439 13.22 -11.32 -6.90
CA MET A 439 11.94 -10.94 -7.51
C MET A 439 10.84 -10.63 -6.48
N GLY A 440 10.90 -11.23 -5.29
CA GLY A 440 9.85 -11.11 -4.28
C GLY A 440 9.82 -9.79 -3.48
N ALA A 441 10.51 -8.73 -3.89
CA ALA A 441 10.59 -7.48 -3.11
C ALA A 441 9.24 -6.76 -3.01
N VAL A 442 8.48 -6.69 -4.11
CA VAL A 442 7.14 -6.06 -4.15
C VAL A 442 6.14 -6.88 -3.35
N ASP A 443 6.09 -8.21 -3.54
CA ASP A 443 5.21 -9.10 -2.78
C ASP A 443 5.48 -9.01 -1.27
N LYS A 444 6.74 -8.86 -0.87
CA LYS A 444 7.13 -8.67 0.53
C LYS A 444 6.63 -7.35 1.08
N ALA A 445 6.71 -6.26 0.33
CA ALA A 445 6.16 -4.96 0.72
C ALA A 445 4.63 -5.02 0.87
N ASP A 446 3.94 -5.65 -0.08
CA ASP A 446 2.49 -5.88 -0.02
C ASP A 446 2.10 -6.74 1.18
N MET A 447 2.84 -7.82 1.44
CA MET A 447 2.62 -8.68 2.60
C MET A 447 2.75 -7.91 3.91
N ILE A 448 3.81 -7.11 4.10
CA ILE A 448 4.02 -6.32 5.31
C ILE A 448 2.86 -5.33 5.52
N ASN A 449 2.43 -4.63 4.47
CA ASN A 449 1.33 -3.67 4.54
C ASN A 449 -0.01 -4.37 4.82
N SER A 450 -0.25 -5.57 4.31
CA SER A 450 -1.53 -6.29 4.48
C SER A 450 -1.86 -6.61 5.94
N PHE A 451 -0.87 -6.82 6.81
CA PHE A 451 -1.10 -7.10 8.24
C PHE A 451 -1.68 -5.91 9.00
N VAL A 452 -1.32 -4.70 8.59
CA VAL A 452 -1.65 -3.45 9.30
C VAL A 452 -2.34 -2.45 8.38
N GLU A 453 -2.94 -2.92 7.31
CA GLU A 453 -3.62 -2.11 6.30
C GLU A 453 -4.62 -1.16 6.95
N CYS A 454 -4.41 0.14 6.74
CA CYS A 454 -5.31 1.18 7.23
C CYS A 454 -6.47 1.48 6.27
N THR A 455 -6.48 0.84 5.10
CA THR A 455 -7.52 0.98 4.08
C THR A 455 -8.87 0.53 4.62
N ARG A 456 -9.90 1.36 4.46
CA ARG A 456 -11.27 1.11 4.94
C ARG A 456 -12.27 0.90 3.82
N LYS A 457 -13.41 0.28 4.14
CA LYS A 457 -14.56 0.28 3.23
C LYS A 457 -14.94 1.74 2.94
N THR A 458 -14.88 2.13 1.68
CA THR A 458 -15.27 3.45 1.21
C THR A 458 -15.88 3.32 -0.18
N THR A 459 -16.85 4.15 -0.49
CA THR A 459 -17.46 4.22 -1.82
C THR A 459 -16.63 5.06 -2.79
N LYS A 460 -15.59 5.74 -2.32
CA LYS A 460 -14.73 6.63 -3.11
C LYS A 460 -13.35 5.99 -3.31
N TRP A 461 -13.08 5.53 -4.53
CA TRP A 461 -11.86 4.82 -4.91
C TRP A 461 -10.57 5.60 -4.61
N TYR A 462 -10.56 6.92 -4.85
CA TYR A 462 -9.39 7.77 -4.64
C TYR A 462 -8.97 7.86 -3.16
N LYS A 463 -9.92 7.79 -2.21
CA LYS A 463 -9.60 7.73 -0.78
C LYS A 463 -8.94 6.40 -0.42
N LYS A 464 -9.34 5.31 -1.07
CA LYS A 464 -8.73 4.02 -0.84
C LYS A 464 -7.28 3.99 -1.35
N ILE A 465 -7.03 4.55 -2.54
CA ILE A 465 -5.66 4.75 -3.04
C ILE A 465 -4.85 5.64 -2.08
N PHE A 466 -5.43 6.72 -1.58
CA PHE A 466 -4.77 7.58 -0.60
C PHE A 466 -4.28 6.78 0.62
N PHE A 467 -5.12 5.98 1.24
CA PHE A 467 -4.72 5.19 2.41
C PHE A 467 -3.65 4.14 2.08
N GLN A 468 -3.70 3.53 0.88
CA GLN A 468 -2.64 2.64 0.40
C GLN A 468 -1.30 3.37 0.29
N LEU A 469 -1.30 4.58 -0.25
CA LEU A 469 -0.10 5.42 -0.35
C LEU A 469 0.43 5.84 1.03
N ILE A 470 -0.45 6.11 2.01
CA ILE A 470 -0.05 6.39 3.40
C ILE A 470 0.61 5.16 4.03
N ASP A 471 0.06 3.96 3.88
CA ASP A 471 0.69 2.73 4.38
C ASP A 471 2.08 2.52 3.74
N THR A 472 2.23 2.81 2.44
CA THR A 472 3.53 2.77 1.75
C THR A 472 4.51 3.81 2.31
N ALA A 473 4.05 5.04 2.59
CA ALA A 473 4.89 6.07 3.20
C ALA A 473 5.35 5.68 4.61
N VAL A 474 4.50 5.01 5.40
CA VAL A 474 4.86 4.47 6.72
C VAL A 474 5.91 3.35 6.58
N LEU A 475 5.75 2.45 5.59
CA LEU A 475 6.73 1.39 5.30
C LEU A 475 8.08 1.99 4.92
N ASN A 476 8.11 2.92 3.97
CA ASN A 476 9.33 3.60 3.56
C ASN A 476 9.98 4.36 4.72
N GLY A 477 9.17 5.03 5.57
CA GLY A 477 9.65 5.71 6.76
C GLY A 477 10.34 4.76 7.74
N SER A 478 9.82 3.55 7.91
CA SER A 478 10.44 2.53 8.77
C SER A 478 11.81 2.06 8.26
N ILE A 479 11.97 1.99 6.93
CA ILE A 479 13.25 1.62 6.30
C ILE A 479 14.27 2.76 6.44
N VAL A 480 13.84 4.01 6.26
CA VAL A 480 14.68 5.20 6.40
C VAL A 480 15.16 5.39 7.84
N HIS A 481 14.35 5.05 8.82
CA HIS A 481 14.63 5.21 10.24
C HIS A 481 15.86 4.42 10.74
N ARG A 482 16.25 3.33 10.07
CA ARG A 482 17.48 2.53 10.31
C ARG A 482 17.66 1.93 11.70
N LYS A 483 16.79 2.18 12.69
CA LYS A 483 16.89 1.53 13.99
C LYS A 483 16.42 0.07 13.90
N VAL A 484 17.03 -0.80 14.71
CA VAL A 484 16.65 -2.22 14.78
C VAL A 484 15.38 -2.36 15.63
N ILE A 485 14.26 -1.94 15.08
CA ILE A 485 12.93 -2.11 15.68
C ILE A 485 12.00 -2.82 14.68
N THR A 486 11.00 -3.51 15.18
CA THR A 486 10.00 -4.15 14.31
C THR A 486 9.14 -3.09 13.62
N TYR A 487 8.60 -3.40 12.43
CA TYR A 487 7.67 -2.50 11.73
C TYR A 487 6.46 -2.11 12.57
N GLN A 488 5.92 -3.06 13.35
CA GLN A 488 4.83 -2.76 14.28
C GLN A 488 5.25 -1.72 15.31
N LYS A 489 6.43 -1.86 15.92
CA LYS A 489 6.94 -0.93 16.92
C LYS A 489 7.19 0.46 16.34
N TYR A 490 7.73 0.53 15.11
CA TYR A 490 7.85 1.79 14.37
C TYR A 490 6.49 2.48 14.20
N ARG A 491 5.45 1.75 13.76
CA ARG A 491 4.09 2.32 13.62
C ARG A 491 3.52 2.82 14.95
N GLU A 492 3.71 2.06 16.02
CA GLU A 492 3.24 2.46 17.36
C GLU A 492 3.90 3.75 17.84
N ASN A 493 5.23 3.87 17.68
CA ASN A 493 5.98 5.06 18.06
C ASN A 493 5.56 6.25 17.19
N LEU A 494 5.53 6.09 15.86
CA LEU A 494 5.05 7.10 14.92
C LEU A 494 3.68 7.68 15.34
N MET A 495 2.72 6.81 15.67
CA MET A 495 1.40 7.26 16.08
C MET A 495 1.45 8.03 17.41
N ARG A 496 2.29 7.65 18.36
CA ARG A 496 2.45 8.35 19.65
C ARG A 496 3.06 9.75 19.43
N GLU A 497 4.16 9.84 18.68
CA GLU A 497 4.83 11.09 18.38
C GLU A 497 3.91 12.08 17.65
N LEU A 498 3.20 11.62 16.63
CA LEU A 498 2.23 12.46 15.92
C LEU A 498 1.07 12.92 16.81
N LEU A 499 0.61 12.09 17.77
CA LEU A 499 -0.40 12.51 18.73
C LEU A 499 0.14 13.48 19.76
N GLU A 500 1.36 13.31 20.24
CA GLU A 500 2.01 14.23 21.17
C GLU A 500 2.16 15.62 20.53
N GLU A 501 2.50 15.69 19.25
CA GLU A 501 2.69 16.95 18.53
C GLU A 501 1.35 17.62 18.13
N HIS A 502 0.36 16.83 17.69
CA HIS A 502 -0.81 17.39 16.99
C HIS A 502 -2.12 17.22 17.74
N HIS A 503 -2.20 16.36 18.77
CA HIS A 503 -3.45 16.07 19.45
C HIS A 503 -3.55 16.80 20.79
N THR A 504 -4.55 17.66 20.92
CA THR A 504 -4.96 18.19 22.23
C THR A 504 -6.07 17.30 22.79
N PRO A 505 -5.86 16.60 23.93
CA PRO A 505 -6.86 15.73 24.49
C PRO A 505 -8.19 16.44 24.67
N ARG A 506 -9.25 15.89 24.14
CA ARG A 506 -10.60 16.41 24.34
C ARG A 506 -10.94 16.31 25.82
N ARG A 507 -11.35 17.40 26.43
CA ARG A 507 -11.98 17.31 27.75
C ARG A 507 -13.17 16.37 27.64
N PRO A 508 -13.28 15.34 28.48
CA PRO A 508 -14.46 14.47 28.47
C PRO A 508 -15.69 15.37 28.58
N SER A 509 -16.64 15.21 27.65
CA SER A 509 -17.93 15.85 27.79
C SER A 509 -18.49 15.42 29.15
N THR A 510 -19.12 16.32 29.87
CA THR A 510 -19.62 16.13 31.25
C THR A 510 -20.69 15.05 31.43
N GLY A 511 -20.81 14.10 30.51
CA GLY A 511 -21.55 12.84 30.57
C GLY A 511 -20.62 11.70 30.99
N GLY A 512 -20.40 11.59 32.27
CA GLY A 512 -19.62 10.69 33.05
C GLY A 512 -19.20 9.34 32.47
N SER A 513 -17.89 9.22 32.12
CA SER A 513 -17.20 7.93 32.24
C SER A 513 -16.07 8.11 33.25
N PRO A 514 -15.91 7.19 34.21
CA PRO A 514 -14.86 7.28 35.22
C PRO A 514 -13.46 7.19 34.58
N CYS A 515 -12.52 7.93 35.14
CA CYS A 515 -11.12 7.94 34.75
C CYS A 515 -10.44 6.61 35.17
N PHE A 516 -10.17 5.71 34.22
CA PHE A 516 -9.45 4.43 34.44
C PHE A 516 -7.92 4.59 34.31
N ARG A 517 -7.34 5.74 34.66
CA ARG A 517 -5.89 5.92 34.69
C ARG A 517 -5.41 6.13 36.11
N GLN A 518 -4.33 5.40 36.46
CA GLN A 518 -3.53 5.48 37.69
C GLN A 518 -4.30 6.06 38.87
N SER A 519 -4.46 5.33 39.97
CA SER A 519 -5.23 5.69 41.15
C SER A 519 -5.46 7.19 41.29
N PRO A 520 -6.65 7.71 40.95
CA PRO A 520 -6.87 9.15 40.95
C PRO A 520 -6.67 9.68 42.37
N THR A 521 -5.79 10.66 42.54
CA THR A 521 -5.54 11.29 43.83
C THR A 521 -6.36 12.58 43.98
N PRO A 522 -7.03 12.81 45.13
CA PRO A 522 -7.71 14.07 45.40
C PRO A 522 -6.71 15.22 45.49
N HIS A 523 -6.93 16.27 44.72
CA HIS A 523 -6.11 17.48 44.75
C HIS A 523 -6.87 18.61 45.47
N CYS A 524 -6.22 19.31 46.40
CA CYS A 524 -6.82 20.45 47.11
C CYS A 524 -6.65 21.74 46.31
N THR A 525 -7.75 22.48 46.11
CA THR A 525 -7.77 23.77 45.42
C THR A 525 -8.01 24.93 46.36
N SER A 526 -7.62 26.15 45.97
CA SER A 526 -7.85 27.38 46.76
C SER A 526 -9.32 27.75 46.87
N HIS A 527 -10.16 27.35 45.90
CA HIS A 527 -11.57 27.72 45.84
C HIS A 527 -12.50 26.55 46.11
N ARG A 528 -13.62 26.83 46.83
CA ARG A 528 -14.66 25.81 47.04
C ARG A 528 -15.59 25.73 45.83
N ARG A 529 -15.87 24.53 45.36
CA ARG A 529 -16.83 24.23 44.30
C ARG A 529 -17.87 23.21 44.80
N HIS A 530 -19.03 23.15 44.13
CA HIS A 530 -20.04 22.14 44.48
C HIS A 530 -19.56 20.74 44.08
N CYS A 531 -19.66 19.78 45.02
CA CYS A 531 -19.35 18.38 44.76
C CYS A 531 -20.34 17.79 43.73
N LYS A 532 -19.85 17.23 42.62
CA LYS A 532 -20.69 16.72 41.53
C LYS A 532 -21.56 15.54 41.98
N VAL A 533 -21.05 14.61 42.77
CA VAL A 533 -21.81 13.48 43.29
C VAL A 533 -22.91 13.93 44.28
N CYS A 534 -22.62 14.90 45.15
CA CYS A 534 -23.62 15.44 46.07
C CYS A 534 -24.71 16.24 45.34
N LEU A 535 -24.43 16.79 44.17
CA LEU A 535 -25.40 17.53 43.36
C LEU A 535 -26.31 16.59 42.51
N SER A 536 -25.77 15.50 42.00
CA SER A 536 -26.44 14.66 40.98
C SER A 536 -27.05 13.37 41.53
N GLY A 537 -26.85 13.06 42.80
CA GLY A 537 -27.19 11.76 43.35
C GLY A 537 -28.68 11.55 43.60
N ALA A 538 -29.25 10.52 42.94
CA ALA A 538 -30.59 9.99 43.26
C ALA A 538 -30.65 9.27 44.64
N ARG A 539 -29.49 9.00 45.27
CA ARG A 539 -29.34 8.19 46.48
C ARG A 539 -29.09 8.96 47.79
N ARG A 540 -28.85 10.28 47.72
CA ARG A 540 -28.54 11.06 48.95
C ARG A 540 -29.48 12.26 49.09
N SER A 541 -29.78 12.57 50.35
CA SER A 541 -30.48 13.79 50.71
C SER A 541 -29.84 14.97 50.01
N LYS A 542 -30.63 15.83 49.37
CA LYS A 542 -30.26 16.98 48.52
C LYS A 542 -29.38 18.05 49.22
N GLN A 543 -28.40 17.67 50.04
CA GLN A 543 -27.44 18.59 50.64
C GLN A 543 -26.35 18.92 49.63
N ARG A 544 -26.39 20.15 49.11
CA ARG A 544 -25.38 20.73 48.24
C ARG A 544 -24.09 20.95 49.05
N LYS A 545 -23.16 19.97 49.04
CA LYS A 545 -21.87 20.13 49.72
C LYS A 545 -20.86 20.84 48.84
N MET A 546 -20.17 21.85 49.40
CA MET A 546 -19.04 22.52 48.79
C MET A 546 -17.74 21.80 49.17
N THR A 547 -16.88 21.58 48.22
CA THR A 547 -15.57 20.91 48.44
C THR A 547 -14.42 21.75 47.89
N LYS A 548 -13.25 21.65 48.53
CA LYS A 548 -11.98 22.17 48.02
C LYS A 548 -11.20 21.14 47.19
N TYR A 549 -11.68 19.91 47.17
CA TYR A 549 -10.99 18.82 46.52
C TYR A 549 -11.56 18.55 45.14
N MET A 550 -10.67 18.23 44.21
CA MET A 550 -11.04 17.88 42.85
C MET A 550 -10.15 16.77 42.29
N CYS A 551 -10.62 16.05 41.28
CA CYS A 551 -9.78 15.19 40.46
C CYS A 551 -9.20 16.01 39.32
N LEU A 552 -7.87 16.16 39.27
CA LEU A 552 -7.19 16.89 38.17
C LEU A 552 -7.39 16.22 36.81
N ALA A 553 -7.40 14.89 36.77
CA ALA A 553 -7.60 14.14 35.53
C ALA A 553 -9.00 14.32 34.92
N CYS A 554 -10.04 14.52 35.78
CA CYS A 554 -11.43 14.68 35.34
C CYS A 554 -11.91 16.15 35.42
N ASP A 555 -11.10 17.06 35.96
CA ASP A 555 -11.46 18.46 36.34
C ASP A 555 -12.79 18.55 37.08
N THR A 556 -13.02 17.59 38.00
CA THR A 556 -14.31 17.44 38.67
C THR A 556 -14.15 17.64 40.16
N PRO A 557 -14.88 18.60 40.78
CA PRO A 557 -14.89 18.82 42.25
C PRO A 557 -15.66 17.71 42.94
N LEU A 558 -15.02 17.03 43.93
CA LEU A 558 -15.53 15.86 44.63
C LEU A 558 -15.13 15.91 46.09
N CYS A 559 -16.02 15.53 47.02
CA CYS A 559 -15.63 15.29 48.41
C CYS A 559 -14.64 14.12 48.46
N ILE A 560 -13.64 14.18 49.36
CA ILE A 560 -12.60 13.14 49.48
C ILE A 560 -13.24 11.74 49.69
N SER A 561 -14.16 11.65 50.62
CA SER A 561 -14.88 10.40 50.93
C SER A 561 -16.36 10.70 51.15
N PRO A 562 -17.25 9.84 50.64
CA PRO A 562 -17.05 8.72 49.72
C PRO A 562 -17.14 9.15 48.24
N CYS A 563 -17.45 10.43 47.94
CA CYS A 563 -17.81 10.89 46.60
C CYS A 563 -16.67 10.73 45.58
N PHE A 564 -15.42 10.83 46.01
CA PHE A 564 -14.27 10.67 45.13
C PHE A 564 -14.15 9.24 44.60
N GLU A 565 -14.30 8.30 45.49
CA GLU A 565 -14.25 6.88 45.18
C GLU A 565 -15.48 6.43 44.40
N GLU A 566 -16.69 6.83 44.84
CA GLU A 566 -17.94 6.52 44.14
C GLU A 566 -17.93 7.06 42.69
N TYR A 567 -17.44 8.28 42.45
CA TYR A 567 -17.38 8.88 41.12
C TYR A 567 -16.46 8.10 40.17
N HIS A 568 -15.37 7.53 40.65
CA HIS A 568 -14.38 6.83 39.83
C HIS A 568 -14.61 5.34 39.71
N MET A 569 -15.35 4.72 40.66
CA MET A 569 -15.58 3.27 40.71
C MET A 569 -16.99 2.84 40.32
N LEU A 570 -17.99 3.69 40.49
CA LEU A 570 -19.37 3.32 40.21
C LEU A 570 -19.85 3.84 38.86
N LYS A 571 -20.57 2.98 38.13
CA LYS A 571 -21.16 3.31 36.82
C LYS A 571 -22.33 4.31 36.92
N HIS A 572 -23.00 4.31 38.10
CA HIS A 572 -24.09 5.21 38.48
C HIS A 572 -23.91 5.63 39.94
N TYR A 573 -23.68 6.89 40.21
CA TYR A 573 -23.51 7.48 41.55
C TYR A 573 -24.61 8.48 41.88
#